data_53bad8996977733713032e536581c820
#
_entry.id   53bad8996977733713032e536581c820
#
_cell.length_a   1.000
_cell.length_b   1.000
_cell.length_c   1.000
_cell.angle_alpha   90.00
_cell.angle_beta   90.00
_cell.angle_gamma   90.00
#
_symmetry.space_group_name_H-M   'P 1'
#
loop_
_entity.id
_entity.type
_entity.pdbx_description
1 polymer ?
#
loop_
_entity_poly.entity_id
_entity_poly.type
_entity_poly.pdbx_seq_one_letter_code
_entity_poly.pdbx_strand_id
1 'polypeptide(L)'
;MSADTVRTASRNSGKMNLRLNEVKPLCVLMVRTLNEKHPLRFENWPAAPQYEFLADSMWTDFAYGRNAVYPDGHHGNAVLSKFPIVSYDNFDISIAGPEKRGMLHCVLRIPDQALDLHVICVHLGLREKHRQMQMKLICEHVHSLPSDAPVVVAGDFNDWRQKANDILGQGAGLEEVFMKTAGRLPKTFPAKRPLLCLDRIYTRNVSVGRPQVLGNQPWSHLSDHAPLAADFHL
;
A
#
# COMPACT_ATOMS: atom_id res chain seq x y z
N MET A 1 32.91 -8.45 4.17
CA MET A 1 32.43 -8.14 2.81
C MET A 1 31.31 -9.11 2.51
N SER A 2 30.06 -8.70 2.71
CA SER A 2 28.87 -9.51 2.47
C SER A 2 28.51 -9.39 1.00
N ALA A 3 28.48 -10.52 0.30
CA ALA A 3 28.06 -10.58 -1.09
C ALA A 3 26.51 -10.45 -1.15
N ASP A 4 26.03 -9.27 -1.53
CA ASP A 4 24.63 -9.03 -1.77
C ASP A 4 24.18 -9.82 -3.00
N THR A 5 23.46 -10.93 -2.75
CA THR A 5 22.93 -11.76 -3.80
C THR A 5 21.66 -11.11 -4.35
N VAL A 6 21.77 -10.57 -5.53
CA VAL A 6 20.66 -10.01 -6.32
C VAL A 6 19.79 -11.14 -6.86
N ARG A 7 18.53 -11.15 -6.48
CA ARG A 7 17.50 -11.99 -7.13
C ARG A 7 16.57 -11.12 -7.96
N THR A 8 16.59 -11.31 -9.27
CA THR A 8 15.74 -10.65 -10.26
C THR A 8 14.58 -11.54 -10.67
N ALA A 9 13.38 -11.03 -10.85
CA ALA A 9 12.25 -11.78 -11.39
C ALA A 9 12.22 -11.72 -12.92
N SER A 10 12.43 -12.84 -13.58
CA SER A 10 12.19 -12.98 -14.99
C SER A 10 10.85 -13.68 -15.25
N ARG A 11 10.11 -13.19 -16.24
CA ARG A 11 8.79 -13.72 -16.62
C ARG A 11 8.78 -15.18 -17.04
N ASN A 12 9.94 -15.72 -17.43
CA ASN A 12 10.06 -17.09 -17.98
C ASN A 12 10.35 -18.17 -16.94
N SER A 13 10.56 -17.82 -15.67
CA SER A 13 10.93 -18.79 -14.62
C SER A 13 10.01 -18.79 -13.41
N GLY A 14 8.94 -17.97 -13.39
CA GLY A 14 8.06 -17.84 -12.23
C GLY A 14 8.74 -17.26 -10.97
N LYS A 15 10.00 -16.79 -11.09
CA LYS A 15 10.75 -16.19 -9.98
C LYS A 15 10.92 -14.70 -10.23
N MET A 16 10.43 -13.89 -9.31
CA MET A 16 10.64 -12.46 -9.29
C MET A 16 12.01 -12.16 -8.67
N ASN A 17 12.94 -11.64 -9.47
CA ASN A 17 14.27 -11.26 -9.01
C ASN A 17 14.30 -9.74 -8.72
N LEU A 18 14.20 -9.32 -7.49
CA LEU A 18 14.42 -7.93 -7.05
C LEU A 18 15.80 -7.78 -6.45
N ARG A 19 16.48 -6.69 -6.74
CA ARG A 19 17.74 -6.39 -6.03
C ARG A 19 17.39 -6.13 -4.56
N LEU A 20 17.99 -6.87 -3.65
CA LEU A 20 17.73 -6.76 -2.20
C LEU A 20 17.88 -5.32 -1.69
N ASN A 21 18.79 -4.54 -2.27
CA ASN A 21 19.00 -3.14 -1.94
C ASN A 21 17.86 -2.21 -2.38
N GLU A 22 16.96 -2.68 -3.28
CA GLU A 22 15.80 -1.92 -3.75
C GLU A 22 14.52 -2.31 -2.99
N VAL A 23 14.57 -3.36 -2.16
CA VAL A 23 13.42 -3.83 -1.37
C VAL A 23 13.33 -3.01 -0.10
N LYS A 24 12.31 -2.17 -0.02
CA LYS A 24 12.02 -1.42 1.20
C LYS A 24 11.56 -2.36 2.32
N PRO A 25 11.81 -2.02 3.61
CA PRO A 25 11.43 -2.85 4.74
C PRO A 25 9.91 -2.98 4.93
N LEU A 26 9.13 -2.13 4.27
CA LEU A 26 7.68 -2.11 4.32
C LEU A 26 7.11 -1.99 2.91
N CYS A 27 6.08 -2.80 2.61
CA CYS A 27 5.32 -2.73 1.38
C CYS A 27 3.82 -2.71 1.70
N VAL A 28 3.10 -1.77 1.10
CA VAL A 28 1.64 -1.63 1.22
C VAL A 28 1.03 -1.88 -0.15
N LEU A 29 0.10 -2.82 -0.25
CA LEU A 29 -0.41 -3.32 -1.52
C LEU A 29 -1.95 -3.40 -1.54
N MET A 30 -2.53 -3.17 -2.71
CA MET A 30 -3.84 -3.72 -3.08
C MET A 30 -3.61 -5.04 -3.81
N VAL A 31 -4.30 -6.10 -3.37
CA VAL A 31 -4.09 -7.46 -3.88
C VAL A 31 -5.39 -8.04 -4.43
N ARG A 32 -5.30 -8.63 -5.62
CA ARG A 32 -6.35 -9.49 -6.17
C ARG A 32 -5.87 -10.94 -6.18
N THR A 33 -6.64 -11.81 -5.53
CA THR A 33 -6.41 -13.26 -5.52
C THR A 33 -7.46 -13.92 -6.40
N LEU A 34 -7.04 -14.71 -7.38
CA LEU A 34 -7.90 -15.47 -8.27
C LEU A 34 -8.00 -16.92 -7.80
N ASN A 35 -9.18 -17.53 -7.90
CA ASN A 35 -9.36 -18.95 -7.62
C ASN A 35 -8.55 -19.80 -8.61
N GLU A 36 -8.22 -21.03 -8.22
CA GLU A 36 -7.40 -21.94 -9.05
C GLU A 36 -7.96 -22.18 -10.44
N LYS A 37 -9.28 -22.18 -10.59
CA LYS A 37 -9.98 -22.42 -11.86
C LYS A 37 -10.24 -21.15 -12.69
N HIS A 38 -9.72 -19.99 -12.26
CA HIS A 38 -9.96 -18.74 -13.01
C HIS A 38 -9.25 -18.75 -14.37
N PRO A 39 -9.91 -18.43 -15.48
CA PRO A 39 -9.35 -18.54 -16.84
C PRO A 39 -8.16 -17.61 -17.09
N LEU A 40 -7.97 -16.55 -16.30
CA LEU A 40 -6.79 -15.67 -16.37
C LEU A 40 -5.61 -16.15 -15.50
N ARG A 41 -5.74 -17.26 -14.80
CA ARG A 41 -4.66 -17.86 -14.02
C ARG A 41 -3.78 -18.67 -14.96
N PHE A 42 -2.53 -18.32 -15.06
CA PHE A 42 -1.55 -19.08 -15.86
C PHE A 42 -1.18 -20.37 -15.14
N GLU A 43 -0.98 -21.47 -15.89
CA GLU A 43 -0.65 -22.80 -15.36
C GLU A 43 0.57 -22.84 -14.42
N ASN A 44 1.49 -21.88 -14.57
CA ASN A 44 2.72 -21.79 -13.79
C ASN A 44 2.66 -20.74 -12.66
N TRP A 45 1.48 -20.22 -12.32
CA TRP A 45 1.38 -19.32 -11.18
C TRP A 45 1.47 -20.10 -9.87
N PRO A 46 2.19 -19.57 -8.83
CA PRO A 46 2.24 -20.23 -7.54
C PRO A 46 0.83 -20.46 -7.01
N ALA A 47 0.63 -21.61 -6.37
CA ALA A 47 -0.65 -21.95 -5.74
C ALA A 47 -1.01 -20.99 -4.60
N ALA A 48 0.01 -20.39 -3.96
CA ALA A 48 -0.15 -19.42 -2.91
C ALA A 48 -0.68 -18.06 -3.44
N PRO A 49 -1.51 -17.35 -2.69
CA PRO A 49 -1.89 -15.97 -2.98
C PRO A 49 -0.67 -15.06 -3.20
N GLN A 50 -0.81 -14.04 -4.02
CA GLN A 50 0.30 -13.15 -4.40
C GLN A 50 1.00 -12.52 -3.18
N TYR A 51 0.26 -12.15 -2.14
CA TYR A 51 0.82 -11.55 -0.93
C TYR A 51 1.62 -12.58 -0.10
N GLU A 52 1.17 -13.84 -0.01
CA GLU A 52 1.92 -14.91 0.67
C GLU A 52 3.22 -15.22 -0.07
N PHE A 53 3.17 -15.33 -1.39
CA PHE A 53 4.37 -15.54 -2.22
C PHE A 53 5.40 -14.43 -2.02
N LEU A 54 4.96 -13.17 -1.93
CA LEU A 54 5.84 -12.03 -1.69
C LEU A 54 6.38 -12.05 -0.27
N ALA A 55 5.56 -12.37 0.74
CA ALA A 55 5.96 -12.49 2.13
C ALA A 55 7.04 -13.57 2.29
N ASP A 56 6.78 -14.78 1.81
CA ASP A 56 7.75 -15.88 1.88
C ASP A 56 9.09 -15.58 1.21
N SER A 57 9.08 -14.68 0.21
CA SER A 57 10.27 -14.40 -0.58
C SER A 57 11.10 -13.24 -0.04
N MET A 58 10.49 -12.22 0.61
CA MET A 58 11.16 -10.94 0.87
C MET A 58 10.83 -10.29 2.22
N TRP A 59 9.69 -10.61 2.84
CA TRP A 59 9.25 -10.03 4.11
C TRP A 59 8.93 -11.13 5.11
N THR A 60 9.24 -10.89 6.40
CA THR A 60 9.03 -11.88 7.46
C THR A 60 7.60 -11.92 7.97
N ASP A 61 6.93 -10.77 7.93
CA ASP A 61 5.56 -10.62 8.42
C ASP A 61 4.64 -10.03 7.35
N PHE A 62 3.39 -10.45 7.39
CA PHE A 62 2.35 -9.86 6.55
C PHE A 62 0.99 -9.84 7.24
N ALA A 63 0.14 -8.89 6.83
CA ALA A 63 -1.28 -8.83 7.16
C ALA A 63 -2.09 -8.67 5.89
N TYR A 64 -3.25 -9.32 5.82
CA TYR A 64 -4.16 -9.23 4.68
C TYR A 64 -5.59 -8.96 5.13
N GLY A 65 -6.15 -7.83 4.68
CA GLY A 65 -7.54 -7.45 4.88
C GLY A 65 -8.38 -7.79 3.65
N ARG A 66 -9.19 -8.85 3.73
CA ARG A 66 -10.10 -9.26 2.66
C ARG A 66 -11.31 -8.32 2.61
N ASN A 67 -11.49 -7.59 1.50
CA ASN A 67 -12.54 -6.59 1.37
C ASN A 67 -13.71 -7.05 0.51
N ALA A 68 -13.45 -7.67 -0.63
CA ALA A 68 -14.49 -8.16 -1.53
C ALA A 68 -14.25 -9.61 -1.94
N VAL A 69 -15.31 -10.41 -1.93
CA VAL A 69 -15.28 -11.83 -2.31
C VAL A 69 -16.20 -12.02 -3.50
N TYR A 70 -15.69 -12.72 -4.50
CA TYR A 70 -16.39 -13.05 -5.75
C TYR A 70 -16.33 -14.56 -5.97
N PRO A 71 -17.17 -15.12 -6.84
CA PRO A 71 -17.13 -16.55 -7.15
C PRO A 71 -15.75 -17.04 -7.67
N ASP A 72 -15.01 -16.14 -8.32
CA ASP A 72 -13.74 -16.41 -8.99
C ASP A 72 -12.50 -15.92 -8.22
N GLY A 73 -12.69 -15.41 -6.99
CA GLY A 73 -11.60 -14.93 -6.15
C GLY A 73 -12.01 -13.87 -5.14
N HIS A 74 -11.02 -13.16 -4.67
CA HIS A 74 -11.22 -12.05 -3.74
C HIS A 74 -10.14 -10.99 -3.94
N HIS A 75 -10.38 -9.78 -3.46
CA HIS A 75 -9.36 -8.77 -3.34
C HIS A 75 -9.42 -8.04 -1.99
N GLY A 76 -8.31 -7.44 -1.63
CA GLY A 76 -8.15 -6.73 -0.38
C GLY A 76 -6.86 -5.94 -0.33
N ASN A 77 -6.56 -5.45 0.86
CA ASN A 77 -5.35 -4.72 1.16
C ASN A 77 -4.34 -5.64 1.83
N ALA A 78 -3.05 -5.45 1.57
CA ALA A 78 -1.99 -6.19 2.24
C ALA A 78 -0.89 -5.23 2.72
N VAL A 79 -0.32 -5.56 3.88
CA VAL A 79 0.89 -4.94 4.41
C VAL A 79 1.91 -6.05 4.59
N LEU A 80 3.08 -5.89 3.98
CA LEU A 80 4.22 -6.81 4.11
C LEU A 80 5.34 -6.06 4.82
N SER A 81 5.97 -6.67 5.81
CA SER A 81 6.95 -6.03 6.68
C SER A 81 8.14 -6.92 6.99
N LYS A 82 9.33 -6.34 7.07
CA LYS A 82 10.52 -6.96 7.68
C LYS A 82 10.54 -6.80 9.20
N PHE A 83 9.65 -5.97 9.72
CA PHE A 83 9.48 -5.74 11.15
C PHE A 83 8.24 -6.48 11.65
N PRO A 84 8.23 -6.93 12.91
CA PRO A 84 7.07 -7.60 13.48
C PRO A 84 5.79 -6.78 13.39
N ILE A 85 4.72 -7.36 12.87
CA ILE A 85 3.36 -6.85 12.95
C ILE A 85 2.76 -7.35 14.26
N VAL A 86 2.70 -6.48 15.28
CA VAL A 86 2.27 -6.87 16.63
C VAL A 86 0.75 -6.98 16.77
N SER A 87 0.02 -6.25 15.92
CA SER A 87 -1.44 -6.38 15.76
C SER A 87 -1.91 -5.83 14.43
N TYR A 88 -3.06 -6.27 13.95
CA TYR A 88 -3.73 -5.67 12.80
C TYR A 88 -5.23 -5.87 12.85
N ASP A 89 -5.97 -4.92 12.27
CA ASP A 89 -7.41 -4.94 12.08
C ASP A 89 -7.78 -4.47 10.68
N ASN A 90 -8.82 -5.06 10.10
CA ASN A 90 -9.36 -4.66 8.80
C ASN A 90 -10.76 -4.08 8.97
N PHE A 91 -10.90 -2.77 8.90
CA PHE A 91 -12.15 -2.05 9.07
C PHE A 91 -12.91 -1.98 7.75
N ASP A 92 -14.20 -2.31 7.76
CA ASP A 92 -15.06 -2.11 6.61
C ASP A 92 -15.39 -0.61 6.47
N ILE A 93 -14.89 0.01 5.42
CA ILE A 93 -15.18 1.40 5.05
C ILE A 93 -16.06 1.48 3.79
N SER A 94 -16.77 0.40 3.47
CA SER A 94 -17.71 0.38 2.36
C SER A 94 -18.83 1.38 2.62
N ILE A 95 -19.16 2.17 1.59
CA ILE A 95 -20.34 3.02 1.59
C ILE A 95 -21.44 2.27 0.83
N ALA A 96 -22.64 2.75 0.75
CA ALA A 96 -23.76 2.07 0.09
C ALA A 96 -23.42 1.53 -1.32
N GLY A 97 -23.91 0.33 -1.64
CA GLY A 97 -23.77 -0.32 -2.94
C GLY A 97 -22.84 -1.55 -2.96
N PRO A 98 -22.56 -2.09 -4.14
CA PRO A 98 -21.81 -3.34 -4.28
C PRO A 98 -20.30 -3.18 -4.07
N GLU A 99 -19.80 -1.96 -4.09
CA GLU A 99 -18.37 -1.67 -3.98
C GLU A 99 -17.89 -1.87 -2.54
N LYS A 100 -17.11 -2.93 -2.30
CA LYS A 100 -16.55 -3.24 -1.00
C LYS A 100 -15.15 -2.68 -0.86
N ARG A 101 -14.89 -1.96 0.23
CA ARG A 101 -13.63 -1.29 0.55
C ARG A 101 -13.26 -1.50 2.01
N GLY A 102 -11.96 -1.63 2.26
CA GLY A 102 -11.42 -1.81 3.60
C GLY A 102 -10.29 -0.84 3.92
N MET A 103 -10.06 -0.65 5.19
CA MET A 103 -8.94 0.03 5.77
C MET A 103 -8.18 -0.97 6.65
N LEU A 104 -7.06 -1.48 6.15
CA LEU A 104 -6.21 -2.40 6.90
C LEU A 104 -5.22 -1.58 7.73
N HIS A 105 -5.36 -1.62 9.04
CA HIS A 105 -4.47 -0.99 9.99
C HIS A 105 -3.56 -2.03 10.63
N CYS A 106 -2.26 -1.83 10.57
CA CYS A 106 -1.23 -2.66 11.15
C CYS A 106 -0.40 -1.83 12.14
N VAL A 107 -0.03 -2.43 13.27
CA VAL A 107 0.89 -1.86 14.25
C VAL A 107 2.22 -2.61 14.15
N LEU A 108 3.29 -1.91 13.83
CA LEU A 108 4.62 -2.47 13.59
C LEU A 108 5.58 -2.09 14.71
N ARG A 109 6.28 -3.08 15.26
CA ARG A 109 7.37 -2.88 16.22
C ARG A 109 8.67 -2.61 15.47
N ILE A 110 9.16 -1.35 15.51
CA ILE A 110 10.44 -0.97 14.91
C ILE A 110 11.53 -1.08 15.99
N PRO A 111 12.62 -1.82 15.75
CA PRO A 111 13.73 -1.91 16.69
C PRO A 111 14.26 -0.53 17.08
N ASP A 112 14.63 -0.37 18.36
CA ASP A 112 15.22 0.85 18.91
C ASP A 112 14.32 2.10 18.87
N GLN A 113 13.02 1.94 18.55
CA GLN A 113 12.04 3.01 18.61
C GLN A 113 11.17 2.89 19.87
N ALA A 114 10.85 4.02 20.49
CA ALA A 114 10.00 4.05 21.69
C ALA A 114 8.51 3.84 21.39
N LEU A 115 8.07 4.21 20.19
CA LEU A 115 6.70 4.11 19.73
C LEU A 115 6.57 3.13 18.55
N ASP A 116 5.49 2.38 18.54
CA ASP A 116 5.15 1.51 17.43
C ASP A 116 4.65 2.33 16.22
N LEU A 117 5.00 1.91 15.01
CA LEU A 117 4.55 2.55 13.78
C LEU A 117 3.16 2.04 13.37
N HIS A 118 2.22 2.94 13.22
CA HIS A 118 0.89 2.63 12.69
C HIS A 118 0.88 2.76 11.16
N VAL A 119 0.59 1.67 10.46
CA VAL A 119 0.51 1.61 8.99
C VAL A 119 -0.92 1.30 8.58
N ILE A 120 -1.51 2.18 7.78
CA ILE A 120 -2.88 2.08 7.30
C ILE A 120 -2.85 1.93 5.78
N CYS A 121 -3.30 0.78 5.28
CA CYS A 121 -3.44 0.50 3.85
C CYS A 121 -4.88 0.68 3.41
N VAL A 122 -5.11 1.48 2.36
CA VAL A 122 -6.44 1.79 1.85
C VAL A 122 -6.53 1.58 0.35
N HIS A 123 -7.76 1.24 -0.10
CA HIS A 123 -8.16 1.35 -1.50
C HIS A 123 -9.55 1.97 -1.52
N LEU A 124 -9.65 3.24 -1.89
CA LEU A 124 -10.90 4.00 -1.81
C LEU A 124 -11.80 3.77 -3.03
N GLY A 125 -13.05 4.14 -2.88
CA GLY A 125 -14.08 3.95 -3.89
C GLY A 125 -13.94 4.86 -5.11
N LEU A 126 -14.54 4.44 -6.22
CA LEU A 126 -14.51 5.20 -7.47
C LEU A 126 -15.41 6.44 -7.45
N ARG A 127 -16.46 6.45 -6.60
CA ARG A 127 -17.41 7.56 -6.51
C ARG A 127 -16.90 8.64 -5.55
N GLU A 128 -16.88 9.89 -5.99
CA GLU A 128 -16.41 11.05 -5.21
C GLU A 128 -17.04 11.14 -3.82
N LYS A 129 -18.38 11.05 -3.73
CA LYS A 129 -19.07 11.10 -2.43
C LYS A 129 -18.65 9.99 -1.49
N HIS A 130 -18.43 8.77 -2.01
CA HIS A 130 -17.97 7.63 -1.21
C HIS A 130 -16.55 7.86 -0.71
N ARG A 131 -15.65 8.33 -1.57
CA ARG A 131 -14.26 8.67 -1.16
C ARG A 131 -14.22 9.71 -0.04
N GLN A 132 -15.01 10.77 -0.15
CA GLN A 132 -15.07 11.80 0.89
C GLN A 132 -15.53 11.22 2.23
N MET A 133 -16.54 10.34 2.24
CA MET A 133 -16.99 9.65 3.45
C MET A 133 -15.90 8.69 3.98
N GLN A 134 -15.27 7.94 3.11
CA GLN A 134 -14.18 7.04 3.47
C GLN A 134 -12.98 7.79 4.06
N MET A 135 -12.61 8.93 3.49
CA MET A 135 -11.55 9.80 4.04
C MET A 135 -11.90 10.34 5.43
N LYS A 136 -13.18 10.65 5.69
CA LYS A 136 -13.62 11.02 7.06
C LYS A 136 -13.47 9.87 8.04
N LEU A 137 -13.84 8.63 7.64
CA LEU A 137 -13.61 7.44 8.48
C LEU A 137 -12.11 7.22 8.76
N ILE A 138 -11.24 7.48 7.80
CA ILE A 138 -9.78 7.46 8.02
C ILE A 138 -9.39 8.52 9.05
N CYS A 139 -9.91 9.77 8.94
CA CYS A 139 -9.64 10.83 9.92
C CYS A 139 -10.09 10.44 11.32
N GLU A 140 -11.31 9.91 11.47
CA GLU A 140 -11.86 9.44 12.75
C GLU A 140 -10.97 8.35 13.37
N HIS A 141 -10.53 7.39 12.54
CA HIS A 141 -9.65 6.33 12.98
C HIS A 141 -8.27 6.87 13.42
N VAL A 142 -7.66 7.75 12.64
CA VAL A 142 -6.37 8.36 12.97
C VAL A 142 -6.46 9.22 14.23
N HIS A 143 -7.59 9.88 14.50
CA HIS A 143 -7.83 10.60 15.73
C HIS A 143 -7.96 9.69 16.97
N SER A 144 -8.40 8.44 16.79
CA SER A 144 -8.47 7.48 17.90
C SER A 144 -7.09 6.96 18.34
N LEU A 145 -6.05 7.17 17.53
CA LEU A 145 -4.68 6.81 17.87
C LEU A 145 -4.03 7.86 18.77
N PRO A 146 -3.02 7.51 19.57
CA PRO A 146 -2.26 8.48 20.36
C PRO A 146 -1.78 9.67 19.51
N SER A 147 -1.82 10.87 20.08
CA SER A 147 -1.48 12.09 19.34
C SER A 147 -0.03 12.14 18.87
N ASP A 148 0.87 11.47 19.60
CA ASP A 148 2.30 11.33 19.31
C ASP A 148 2.63 10.11 18.44
N ALA A 149 1.67 9.22 18.20
CA ALA A 149 1.90 8.02 17.41
C ALA A 149 2.38 8.35 15.99
N PRO A 150 3.47 7.70 15.51
CA PRO A 150 3.88 7.78 14.13
C PRO A 150 2.89 7.00 13.23
N VAL A 151 2.35 7.68 12.21
CA VAL A 151 1.32 7.11 11.33
C VAL A 151 1.73 7.26 9.87
N VAL A 152 1.55 6.19 9.10
CA VAL A 152 1.65 6.16 7.63
C VAL A 152 0.33 5.67 7.07
N VAL A 153 -0.30 6.45 6.17
CA VAL A 153 -1.48 6.03 5.42
C VAL A 153 -1.12 5.97 3.95
N ALA A 154 -1.24 4.79 3.33
CA ALA A 154 -0.83 4.61 1.93
C ALA A 154 -1.81 3.72 1.16
N GLY A 155 -1.83 3.89 -0.17
CA GLY A 155 -2.63 3.06 -1.06
C GLY A 155 -3.20 3.83 -2.24
N ASP A 156 -4.19 3.22 -2.89
CA ASP A 156 -4.94 3.84 -3.99
C ASP A 156 -6.12 4.64 -3.45
N PHE A 157 -6.01 5.95 -3.54
CA PHE A 157 -7.06 6.87 -3.10
C PHE A 157 -8.11 7.12 -4.17
N ASN A 158 -7.89 6.70 -5.42
CA ASN A 158 -8.78 6.99 -6.55
C ASN A 158 -9.17 8.48 -6.66
N ASP A 159 -8.33 9.36 -6.10
CA ASP A 159 -8.64 10.78 -5.93
C ASP A 159 -8.07 11.63 -7.08
N TRP A 160 -8.59 11.44 -8.28
CA TRP A 160 -8.20 12.26 -9.44
C TRP A 160 -8.61 13.73 -9.32
N ARG A 161 -9.50 14.08 -8.37
CA ARG A 161 -9.92 15.47 -8.10
C ARG A 161 -9.06 16.16 -7.03
N GLN A 162 -8.11 15.44 -6.45
CA GLN A 162 -7.11 15.94 -5.49
C GLN A 162 -7.73 16.59 -4.23
N LYS A 163 -8.84 16.01 -3.72
CA LYS A 163 -9.51 16.48 -2.49
C LYS A 163 -8.94 15.87 -1.21
N ALA A 164 -8.17 14.80 -1.33
CA ALA A 164 -7.67 14.06 -0.17
C ALA A 164 -6.74 14.90 0.71
N ASN A 165 -5.90 15.76 0.13
CA ASN A 165 -4.96 16.58 0.90
C ASN A 165 -5.69 17.52 1.87
N ASP A 166 -6.74 18.18 1.40
CA ASP A 166 -7.52 19.10 2.24
C ASP A 166 -8.25 18.34 3.35
N ILE A 167 -8.91 17.21 3.01
CA ILE A 167 -9.71 16.43 3.96
C ILE A 167 -8.82 15.80 5.02
N LEU A 168 -7.75 15.13 4.63
CA LEU A 168 -6.87 14.40 5.55
C LEU A 168 -5.95 15.35 6.33
N GLY A 169 -5.49 16.44 5.70
CA GLY A 169 -4.67 17.45 6.35
C GLY A 169 -5.43 18.18 7.45
N GLN A 170 -6.62 18.70 7.16
CA GLN A 170 -7.45 19.40 8.12
C GLN A 170 -8.11 18.44 9.12
N GLY A 171 -8.51 17.26 8.65
CA GLY A 171 -9.25 16.28 9.43
C GLY A 171 -8.39 15.39 10.30
N ALA A 172 -7.09 15.20 10.08
CA ALA A 172 -6.26 14.28 10.85
C ALA A 172 -4.79 14.68 10.99
N GLY A 173 -4.41 15.88 10.51
CA GLY A 173 -3.03 16.35 10.53
C GLY A 173 -2.08 15.50 9.67
N LEU A 174 -2.61 14.82 8.66
CA LEU A 174 -1.85 13.98 7.74
C LEU A 174 -1.27 14.84 6.61
N GLU A 175 0.04 14.74 6.37
CA GLU A 175 0.73 15.45 5.30
C GLU A 175 1.07 14.49 4.15
N GLU A 176 0.73 14.87 2.92
CA GLU A 176 1.09 14.08 1.73
C GLU A 176 2.57 14.24 1.41
N VAL A 177 3.25 13.10 1.27
CA VAL A 177 4.71 13.02 1.23
C VAL A 177 5.32 13.74 0.03
N PHE A 178 4.75 13.59 -1.17
CA PHE A 178 5.26 14.24 -2.38
C PHE A 178 4.91 15.74 -2.42
N MET A 179 3.74 16.13 -1.92
CA MET A 179 3.40 17.54 -1.79
C MET A 179 4.34 18.25 -0.82
N LYS A 180 4.64 17.62 0.32
CA LYS A 180 5.55 18.16 1.34
C LYS A 180 6.98 18.32 0.81
N THR A 181 7.47 17.33 0.04
CA THR A 181 8.89 17.26 -0.36
C THR A 181 9.17 17.84 -1.76
N ALA A 182 8.21 17.75 -2.68
CA ALA A 182 8.39 18.12 -4.09
C ALA A 182 7.35 19.14 -4.61
N GLY A 183 6.39 19.57 -3.76
CA GLY A 183 5.36 20.54 -4.11
C GLY A 183 4.34 20.07 -5.16
N ARG A 184 4.31 18.78 -5.47
CA ARG A 184 3.41 18.20 -6.48
C ARG A 184 3.10 16.75 -6.19
N LEU A 185 1.88 16.32 -6.55
CA LEU A 185 1.46 14.93 -6.40
C LEU A 185 2.13 14.00 -7.44
N PRO A 186 2.39 12.73 -7.06
CA PRO A 186 2.98 11.75 -7.97
C PRO A 186 1.94 11.27 -8.99
N LYS A 187 2.32 11.19 -10.25
CA LYS A 187 1.51 10.51 -11.28
C LYS A 187 1.84 9.02 -11.26
N THR A 188 0.82 8.18 -11.11
CA THR A 188 1.00 6.73 -10.91
C THR A 188 0.22 5.88 -11.92
N PHE A 189 -0.86 6.38 -12.50
CA PHE A 189 -1.74 5.61 -13.39
C PHE A 189 -1.87 6.28 -14.78
N PRO A 190 -1.89 5.48 -15.88
CA PRO A 190 -1.46 4.08 -15.94
C PRO A 190 0.09 3.96 -15.87
N ALA A 191 0.63 2.88 -15.29
CA ALA A 191 2.05 2.74 -14.98
C ALA A 191 3.00 3.01 -16.15
N LYS A 192 2.64 2.56 -17.37
CA LYS A 192 3.48 2.75 -18.58
C LYS A 192 3.54 4.20 -19.07
N ARG A 193 2.52 5.01 -18.77
CA ARG A 193 2.42 6.42 -19.18
C ARG A 193 1.62 7.20 -18.15
N PRO A 194 2.19 7.49 -16.99
CA PRO A 194 1.45 8.06 -15.86
C PRO A 194 0.84 9.43 -16.15
N LEU A 195 -0.47 9.53 -15.98
CA LEU A 195 -1.25 10.74 -16.20
C LEU A 195 -2.01 11.16 -14.93
N LEU A 196 -2.57 10.19 -14.19
CA LEU A 196 -3.38 10.43 -13.01
C LEU A 196 -2.58 10.18 -11.72
N CYS A 197 -2.88 10.99 -10.71
CA CYS A 197 -2.28 10.89 -9.39
C CYS A 197 -3.26 10.14 -8.47
N LEU A 198 -3.31 8.83 -8.50
CA LEU A 198 -4.28 8.02 -7.74
C LEU A 198 -3.71 7.52 -6.42
N ASP A 199 -2.45 7.10 -6.43
CA ASP A 199 -1.78 6.55 -5.26
C ASP A 199 -1.15 7.66 -4.42
N ARG A 200 -1.18 7.52 -3.09
CA ARG A 200 -0.71 8.49 -2.12
C ARG A 200 0.02 7.83 -0.96
N ILE A 201 0.90 8.61 -0.34
CA ILE A 201 1.48 8.32 0.96
C ILE A 201 1.30 9.55 1.83
N TYR A 202 0.62 9.38 2.95
CA TYR A 202 0.43 10.41 3.97
C TYR A 202 1.16 10.01 5.24
N THR A 203 1.65 11.00 5.99
CA THR A 203 2.33 10.76 7.26
C THR A 203 1.86 11.74 8.34
N ARG A 204 1.90 11.28 9.61
CA ARG A 204 1.79 12.10 10.82
C ARG A 204 2.88 11.65 11.79
N ASN A 205 3.62 12.58 12.40
CA ASN A 205 4.74 12.33 13.33
C ASN A 205 5.86 11.43 12.73
N VAL A 206 6.06 11.51 11.43
CA VAL A 206 7.12 10.77 10.73
C VAL A 206 7.89 11.73 9.85
N SER A 207 9.21 11.76 10.00
CA SER A 207 10.09 12.47 9.06
C SER A 207 10.25 11.68 7.77
N VAL A 208 10.23 12.38 6.64
CA VAL A 208 10.24 11.74 5.34
C VAL A 208 11.46 12.19 4.55
N GLY A 209 12.22 11.24 4.04
CA GLY A 209 13.27 11.46 3.07
C GLY A 209 12.70 11.65 1.66
N ARG A 210 13.56 11.57 0.64
CA ARG A 210 13.17 11.81 -0.75
C ARG A 210 12.23 10.72 -1.28
N PRO A 211 10.98 11.03 -1.64
CA PRO A 211 10.08 10.06 -2.24
C PRO A 211 10.40 9.84 -3.72
N GLN A 212 10.00 8.68 -4.25
CA GLN A 212 10.24 8.26 -5.62
C GLN A 212 9.01 7.60 -6.23
N VAL A 213 8.80 7.83 -7.53
CA VAL A 213 7.87 7.05 -8.34
C VAL A 213 8.69 6.02 -9.11
N LEU A 214 8.40 4.73 -8.92
CA LEU A 214 9.11 3.64 -9.57
C LEU A 214 8.47 3.34 -10.94
N GLY A 215 8.68 4.25 -11.90
CA GLY A 215 8.05 4.22 -13.22
C GLY A 215 8.80 3.40 -14.29
N ASN A 216 10.02 2.92 -14.01
CA ASN A 216 10.84 2.17 -14.95
C ASN A 216 10.66 0.65 -14.80
N GLN A 217 11.22 -0.13 -15.74
CA GLN A 217 11.30 -1.58 -15.58
C GLN A 217 12.15 -1.96 -14.35
N PRO A 218 11.75 -3.01 -13.61
CA PRO A 218 10.64 -3.93 -13.88
C PRO A 218 9.26 -3.41 -13.45
N TRP A 219 9.18 -2.35 -12.64
CA TRP A 219 8.00 -1.90 -11.92
C TRP A 219 6.82 -1.55 -12.84
N SER A 220 7.09 -0.86 -13.96
CA SER A 220 6.06 -0.45 -14.94
C SER A 220 5.35 -1.62 -15.65
N HIS A 221 5.80 -2.87 -15.42
CA HIS A 221 5.24 -4.09 -16.03
C HIS A 221 4.63 -5.05 -15.00
N LEU A 222 4.75 -4.74 -13.71
CA LEU A 222 4.23 -5.59 -12.62
C LEU A 222 2.80 -5.24 -12.24
N SER A 223 2.39 -3.99 -12.47
CA SER A 223 1.06 -3.48 -12.16
C SER A 223 0.65 -2.43 -13.20
N ASP A 224 -0.63 -2.09 -13.27
CA ASP A 224 -1.16 -0.95 -14.01
C ASP A 224 -0.98 0.38 -13.28
N HIS A 225 -0.57 0.36 -12.00
CA HIS A 225 -0.11 1.51 -11.23
C HIS A 225 1.41 1.50 -11.04
N ALA A 226 2.07 2.65 -11.15
CA ALA A 226 3.47 2.82 -10.81
C ALA A 226 3.62 2.88 -9.28
N PRO A 227 4.47 2.03 -8.67
CA PRO A 227 4.68 2.05 -7.23
C PRO A 227 5.31 3.35 -6.74
N LEU A 228 4.94 3.75 -5.53
CA LEU A 228 5.57 4.83 -4.78
C LEU A 228 6.53 4.26 -3.74
N ALA A 229 7.64 4.94 -3.51
CA ALA A 229 8.59 4.62 -2.46
C ALA A 229 8.97 5.89 -1.69
N ALA A 230 9.19 5.76 -0.40
CA ALA A 230 9.72 6.82 0.45
C ALA A 230 10.57 6.23 1.57
N ASP A 231 11.56 6.98 2.04
CA ASP A 231 12.32 6.66 3.23
C ASP A 231 11.71 7.39 4.42
N PHE A 232 11.52 6.69 5.55
CA PHE A 232 10.96 7.22 6.77
C PHE A 232 11.99 7.20 7.89
N HIS A 233 11.95 8.23 8.74
CA HIS A 233 12.73 8.35 9.97
C HIS A 233 11.75 8.59 11.12
N LEU A 234 11.77 7.72 12.11
CA LEU A 234 10.96 7.76 13.33
C LEU A 234 11.71 8.42 14.45
#